data_a793d90271d2e57f10c2007b45ff8645
#
_entry.id   a793d90271d2e57f10c2007b45ff8645
#
_cell.length_a   1.000
_cell.length_b   1.000
_cell.length_c   1.000
_cell.angle_alpha   90.00
_cell.angle_beta   90.00
_cell.angle_gamma   90.00
#
_symmetry.space_group_name_H-M   'P 1'
#
loop_
_entity.id
_entity.type
_entity.pdbx_description
1 polymer ?
#
loop_
_entity_poly.entity_id
_entity_poly.type
_entity_poly.pdbx_seq_one_letter_code
_entity_poly.pdbx_strand_id
1 'polypeptide(L)'
;MKKFIKVLLIVALIIVILVIVVIAALGKMAKEKNDRYYEYTNPVGVIEKKYTPMGSSEVSSIEFKSDTAQIGRFVIYYPTELEKETRKFPVVLWANGTGSKSDTYTSFLTHLSSWGFIVVSNDDENTRTGESLNAGIDLLIKENEKSSSVLYQKIDLDNIGIGGHSQGGPAVFNMATIQPHADMIKTVYAVSATSSYHTKVFGDGWEYDISKVNVPTLLTAGTQSFDAGTATSADQESDEKAGIMQGICPLWSLEENFGLLPDVDKVYVRKTNVDHGDSHLQFDAYMTAWFRYYLMNDAEAGNAFFGDNPELLTNDHYQDFQSRKAE
;
A
#
# COMPACT_ATOMS: atom_id res chain seq x y z
N MET A 1 -0.91 46.56 37.68
CA MET A 1 -1.76 45.96 36.64
C MET A 1 -1.01 45.79 35.32
N LYS A 2 -0.57 46.80 34.59
CA LYS A 2 0.13 46.69 33.28
C LYS A 2 1.40 45.81 33.28
N LYS A 3 2.23 45.85 34.34
CA LYS A 3 3.43 44.96 34.46
C LYS A 3 3.06 43.50 34.65
N PHE A 4 2.03 43.21 35.44
CA PHE A 4 1.54 41.84 35.65
C PHE A 4 1.00 41.22 34.37
N ILE A 5 0.21 41.98 33.60
CA ILE A 5 -0.31 41.53 32.30
C ILE A 5 0.83 41.23 31.31
N LYS A 6 1.88 42.06 31.26
CA LYS A 6 3.05 41.81 30.42
C LYS A 6 3.78 40.53 30.80
N VAL A 7 3.95 40.26 32.10
CA VAL A 7 4.59 39.01 32.56
C VAL A 7 3.73 37.81 32.16
N LEU A 8 2.41 37.91 32.33
CA LEU A 8 1.48 36.82 31.95
C LEU A 8 1.51 36.53 30.45
N LEU A 9 1.58 37.57 29.62
CA LEU A 9 1.71 37.42 28.16
C LEU A 9 3.06 36.79 27.75
N ILE A 10 4.16 37.16 28.42
CA ILE A 10 5.46 36.57 28.17
C ILE A 10 5.46 35.07 28.54
N VAL A 11 4.89 34.71 29.69
CA VAL A 11 4.79 33.32 30.14
C VAL A 11 3.91 32.53 29.16
N ALA A 12 2.76 33.06 28.74
CA ALA A 12 1.91 32.43 27.76
C ALA A 12 2.65 32.20 26.40
N LEU A 13 3.40 33.20 25.96
CA LEU A 13 4.20 33.07 24.72
C LEU A 13 5.28 31.99 24.85
N ILE A 14 5.97 31.90 25.99
CA ILE A 14 6.98 30.86 26.25
C ILE A 14 6.32 29.48 26.23
N ILE A 15 5.16 29.32 26.85
CA ILE A 15 4.41 28.05 26.83
C ILE A 15 4.04 27.66 25.40
N VAL A 16 3.53 28.60 24.61
CA VAL A 16 3.19 28.34 23.20
C VAL A 16 4.42 27.91 22.39
N ILE A 17 5.56 28.59 22.57
CA ILE A 17 6.83 28.22 21.90
C ILE A 17 7.26 26.80 22.33
N LEU A 18 7.20 26.48 23.61
CA LEU A 18 7.57 25.16 24.12
C LEU A 18 6.66 24.08 23.54
N VAL A 19 5.36 24.30 23.44
CA VAL A 19 4.40 23.38 22.82
C VAL A 19 4.74 23.17 21.35
N ILE A 20 5.03 24.23 20.61
CA ILE A 20 5.43 24.13 19.20
C ILE A 20 6.73 23.32 19.04
N VAL A 21 7.73 23.56 19.90
CA VAL A 21 9.00 22.82 19.87
C VAL A 21 8.79 21.34 20.19
N VAL A 22 7.94 21.03 21.17
CA VAL A 22 7.60 19.62 21.51
C VAL A 22 6.88 18.95 20.36
N ILE A 23 5.90 19.60 19.74
CA ILE A 23 5.17 19.07 18.59
C ILE A 23 6.14 18.82 17.42
N ALA A 24 7.04 19.77 17.13
CA ALA A 24 8.03 19.62 16.07
C ALA A 24 9.01 18.47 16.35
N ALA A 25 9.46 18.32 17.60
CA ALA A 25 10.35 17.23 18.02
C ALA A 25 9.65 15.87 17.90
N LEU A 26 8.39 15.76 18.35
CA LEU A 26 7.59 14.54 18.21
C LEU A 26 7.33 14.18 16.74
N GLY A 27 7.03 15.19 15.92
CA GLY A 27 6.87 14.99 14.48
C GLY A 27 8.15 14.49 13.79
N LYS A 28 9.32 15.04 14.18
CA LYS A 28 10.61 14.58 13.69
C LYS A 28 10.89 13.12 14.09
N MET A 29 10.66 12.77 15.36
CA MET A 29 10.86 11.39 15.85
C MET A 29 9.91 10.40 15.16
N ALA A 30 8.64 10.79 14.95
CA ALA A 30 7.68 9.97 14.22
C ALA A 30 8.11 9.75 12.77
N LYS A 31 8.61 10.81 12.11
CA LYS A 31 9.14 10.71 10.75
C LYS A 31 10.36 9.80 10.69
N GLU A 32 11.35 9.97 11.57
CA GLU A 32 12.56 9.12 11.63
C GLU A 32 12.19 7.65 11.87
N LYS A 33 11.21 7.38 12.74
CA LYS A 33 10.70 6.02 12.96
C LYS A 33 10.03 5.46 11.70
N ASN A 34 9.23 6.27 11.00
CA ASN A 34 8.59 5.86 9.75
C ASN A 34 9.61 5.60 8.64
N ASP A 35 10.63 6.46 8.51
CA ASP A 35 11.70 6.31 7.51
C ASP A 35 12.56 5.06 7.73
N ARG A 36 12.60 4.53 8.95
CA ARG A 36 13.36 3.33 9.37
C ARG A 36 12.45 2.22 9.93
N TYR A 37 11.19 2.17 9.47
CA TYR A 37 10.19 1.23 9.99
C TYR A 37 10.65 -0.23 9.96
N TYR A 38 11.44 -0.63 8.96
CA TYR A 38 11.97 -1.98 8.81
C TYR A 38 12.90 -2.42 9.98
N GLU A 39 13.42 -1.48 10.76
CA GLU A 39 14.17 -1.79 11.99
C GLU A 39 13.25 -2.16 13.16
N TYR A 40 11.96 -1.90 13.06
CA TYR A 40 10.97 -2.11 14.11
C TYR A 40 9.90 -3.17 13.78
N THR A 41 10.01 -3.83 12.62
CA THR A 41 9.01 -4.84 12.19
C THR A 41 9.22 -6.21 12.85
N ASN A 42 10.38 -6.47 13.46
CA ASN A 42 10.72 -7.71 14.16
C ASN A 42 10.41 -8.99 13.35
N PRO A 43 10.97 -9.18 12.16
CA PRO A 43 10.66 -10.31 11.31
C PRO A 43 11.09 -11.63 11.95
N VAL A 44 10.26 -12.68 11.82
CA VAL A 44 10.53 -14.01 12.38
C VAL A 44 10.79 -15.03 11.29
N GLY A 45 10.01 -15.02 10.21
CA GLY A 45 10.13 -15.92 9.08
C GLY A 45 11.42 -15.75 8.28
N VAL A 46 11.82 -16.74 7.51
CA VAL A 46 13.02 -16.70 6.65
C VAL A 46 12.80 -15.72 5.48
N ILE A 47 11.66 -15.81 4.83
CA ILE A 47 11.27 -14.92 3.73
C ILE A 47 11.03 -13.50 4.26
N GLU A 48 10.33 -13.37 5.39
CA GLU A 48 10.13 -12.09 6.05
C GLU A 48 11.45 -11.39 6.36
N LYS A 49 12.42 -12.11 6.97
CA LYS A 49 13.77 -11.59 7.25
C LYS A 49 14.56 -11.21 6.02
N LYS A 50 14.39 -11.97 4.92
CA LYS A 50 15.07 -11.70 3.66
C LYS A 50 14.61 -10.38 3.05
N TYR A 51 13.29 -10.12 3.03
CA TYR A 51 12.71 -8.96 2.34
C TYR A 51 12.43 -7.76 3.25
N THR A 52 12.64 -7.83 4.57
CA THR A 52 12.52 -6.69 5.49
C THR A 52 13.59 -5.62 5.30
N PRO A 53 14.89 -5.92 5.12
CA PRO A 53 15.89 -4.89 4.89
C PRO A 53 15.72 -4.25 3.52
N MET A 54 16.36 -3.08 3.33
CA MET A 54 16.52 -2.50 2.00
C MET A 54 17.15 -3.52 1.05
N GLY A 55 16.69 -3.52 -0.20
CA GLY A 55 17.31 -4.28 -1.27
C GLY A 55 18.71 -3.77 -1.64
N SER A 56 19.30 -4.37 -2.67
CA SER A 56 20.68 -4.06 -3.06
C SER A 56 20.83 -2.79 -3.91
N SER A 57 19.72 -2.25 -4.45
CA SER A 57 19.76 -1.09 -5.34
C SER A 57 19.69 0.22 -4.55
N GLU A 58 20.54 1.17 -4.89
CA GLU A 58 20.30 2.58 -4.56
C GLU A 58 19.06 3.07 -5.30
N VAL A 59 18.33 4.01 -4.69
CA VAL A 59 17.06 4.49 -5.25
C VAL A 59 17.16 5.97 -5.61
N SER A 60 16.80 6.27 -6.84
CA SER A 60 16.56 7.63 -7.34
C SER A 60 15.07 7.88 -7.48
N SER A 61 14.66 9.16 -7.54
CA SER A 61 13.28 9.54 -7.80
C SER A 61 13.17 10.68 -8.79
N ILE A 62 12.05 10.71 -9.51
CA ILE A 62 11.68 11.77 -10.43
C ILE A 62 10.21 12.12 -10.26
N GLU A 63 9.88 13.39 -10.41
CA GLU A 63 8.51 13.89 -10.29
C GLU A 63 7.97 14.35 -11.63
N PHE A 64 6.67 14.08 -11.85
CA PHE A 64 5.92 14.56 -13.01
C PHE A 64 4.66 15.26 -12.54
N LYS A 65 4.45 16.49 -13.00
CA LYS A 65 3.18 17.18 -12.77
C LYS A 65 2.08 16.50 -13.58
N SER A 66 0.95 16.22 -12.94
CA SER A 66 -0.23 15.72 -13.64
C SER A 66 -1.02 16.86 -14.28
N ASP A 67 -1.61 16.60 -15.43
CA ASP A 67 -2.58 17.50 -16.06
C ASP A 67 -3.94 17.47 -15.33
N THR A 68 -4.20 16.44 -14.53
CA THR A 68 -5.40 16.27 -13.71
C THR A 68 -5.16 16.85 -12.32
N ALA A 69 -5.93 17.88 -11.95
CA ALA A 69 -5.79 18.59 -10.67
C ALA A 69 -5.96 17.67 -9.45
N GLN A 70 -6.83 16.67 -9.53
CA GLN A 70 -7.04 15.67 -8.47
C GLN A 70 -5.78 14.87 -8.18
N ILE A 71 -5.04 14.48 -9.20
CA ILE A 71 -3.81 13.68 -9.07
C ILE A 71 -2.63 14.55 -8.60
N GLY A 72 -2.60 15.82 -9.03
CA GLY A 72 -1.56 16.78 -8.68
C GLY A 72 -0.20 16.46 -9.29
N ARG A 73 0.51 15.47 -8.77
CA ARG A 73 1.80 14.98 -9.30
C ARG A 73 1.90 13.46 -9.19
N PHE A 74 2.80 12.91 -9.98
CA PHE A 74 3.34 11.56 -9.83
C PHE A 74 4.76 11.64 -9.29
N VAL A 75 5.12 10.69 -8.41
CA VAL A 75 6.49 10.47 -7.95
C VAL A 75 6.87 9.06 -8.36
N ILE A 76 7.96 8.93 -9.11
CA ILE A 76 8.47 7.63 -9.58
C ILE A 76 9.80 7.38 -8.89
N TYR A 77 9.87 6.32 -8.09
CA TYR A 77 11.08 5.78 -7.49
C TYR A 77 11.63 4.68 -8.39
N TYR A 78 12.94 4.64 -8.61
CA TYR A 78 13.55 3.64 -9.46
C TYR A 78 14.98 3.29 -9.00
N PRO A 79 15.43 2.04 -9.23
CA PRO A 79 16.82 1.66 -9.00
C PRO A 79 17.78 2.57 -9.80
N THR A 80 18.75 3.19 -9.15
CA THR A 80 19.66 4.17 -9.80
C THR A 80 20.45 3.55 -10.97
N GLU A 81 20.71 2.23 -10.92
CA GLU A 81 21.34 1.50 -12.02
C GLU A 81 20.52 1.51 -13.33
N LEU A 82 19.20 1.76 -13.26
CA LEU A 82 18.32 1.91 -14.43
C LEU A 82 18.91 2.94 -15.43
N GLU A 83 19.55 3.98 -14.96
CA GLU A 83 20.13 5.03 -15.82
C GLU A 83 21.22 4.50 -16.76
N LYS A 84 21.91 3.42 -16.36
CA LYS A 84 23.06 2.86 -17.05
C LYS A 84 22.77 1.53 -17.76
N GLU A 85 21.78 0.78 -17.28
CA GLU A 85 21.44 -0.53 -17.81
C GLU A 85 20.52 -0.44 -19.05
N THR A 86 20.50 -1.53 -19.83
CA THR A 86 19.61 -1.65 -21.01
C THR A 86 18.41 -2.55 -20.75
N ARG A 87 18.42 -3.31 -19.63
CA ARG A 87 17.29 -4.15 -19.26
C ARG A 87 16.07 -3.32 -18.90
N LYS A 88 14.91 -3.94 -18.99
CA LYS A 88 13.65 -3.38 -18.48
C LYS A 88 13.46 -3.75 -17.01
N PHE A 89 12.74 -2.90 -16.30
CA PHE A 89 12.41 -3.06 -14.90
C PHE A 89 10.90 -3.21 -14.72
N PRO A 90 10.43 -4.19 -13.93
CA PRO A 90 9.02 -4.33 -13.62
C PRO A 90 8.51 -3.14 -12.81
N VAL A 91 7.20 -2.94 -12.86
CA VAL A 91 6.53 -1.77 -12.31
C VAL A 91 5.61 -2.16 -11.17
N VAL A 92 5.54 -1.34 -10.12
CA VAL A 92 4.47 -1.36 -9.14
C VAL A 92 3.87 0.05 -9.02
N LEU A 93 2.54 0.17 -9.20
CA LEU A 93 1.83 1.41 -8.91
C LEU A 93 1.12 1.30 -7.56
N TRP A 94 1.09 2.42 -6.81
CA TRP A 94 0.51 2.48 -5.48
C TRP A 94 -0.70 3.41 -5.41
N ALA A 95 -1.81 2.90 -4.84
CA ALA A 95 -3.02 3.65 -4.53
C ALA A 95 -3.05 4.06 -3.05
N ASN A 96 -3.16 5.36 -2.81
CA ASN A 96 -3.13 5.95 -1.47
C ASN A 96 -4.40 5.64 -0.66
N GLY A 97 -4.28 5.67 0.67
CA GLY A 97 -5.41 5.77 1.58
C GLY A 97 -6.06 7.17 1.54
N THR A 98 -7.26 7.29 2.11
CA THR A 98 -8.05 8.54 2.14
C THR A 98 -7.25 9.70 2.73
N GLY A 99 -7.18 10.81 1.99
CA GLY A 99 -6.49 12.02 2.43
C GLY A 99 -4.96 11.92 2.46
N SER A 100 -4.38 10.82 1.95
CA SER A 100 -2.94 10.62 1.89
C SER A 100 -2.38 10.93 0.51
N LYS A 101 -1.12 11.36 0.49
CA LYS A 101 -0.35 11.68 -0.72
C LYS A 101 0.89 10.80 -0.79
N SER A 102 1.60 10.85 -1.92
CA SER A 102 2.85 10.12 -2.14
C SER A 102 3.84 10.22 -0.98
N ASP A 103 3.96 11.40 -0.36
CA ASP A 103 4.90 11.64 0.74
C ASP A 103 4.62 10.79 1.98
N THR A 104 3.36 10.36 2.19
CA THR A 104 2.98 9.45 3.29
C THR A 104 3.66 8.09 3.17
N TYR A 105 3.90 7.65 1.95
CA TYR A 105 4.34 6.29 1.63
C TYR A 105 5.80 6.20 1.17
N THR A 106 6.54 7.32 1.19
CA THR A 106 7.91 7.42 0.64
C THR A 106 8.85 6.32 1.15
N SER A 107 8.83 6.02 2.44
CA SER A 107 9.77 5.07 3.04
C SER A 107 9.64 3.67 2.46
N PHE A 108 8.43 3.09 2.46
CA PHE A 108 8.26 1.73 1.96
C PHE A 108 8.23 1.65 0.43
N LEU A 109 7.83 2.69 -0.29
CA LEU A 109 7.94 2.73 -1.75
C LEU A 109 9.41 2.82 -2.19
N THR A 110 10.24 3.54 -1.44
CA THR A 110 11.70 3.52 -1.61
C THR A 110 12.26 2.13 -1.32
N HIS A 111 11.80 1.48 -0.24
CA HIS A 111 12.19 0.11 0.07
C HIS A 111 11.83 -0.83 -1.08
N LEU A 112 10.59 -0.83 -1.56
CA LEU A 112 10.16 -1.67 -2.67
C LEU A 112 11.01 -1.42 -3.93
N SER A 113 11.31 -0.15 -4.26
CA SER A 113 12.17 0.21 -5.38
C SER A 113 13.59 -0.33 -5.23
N SER A 114 14.14 -0.37 -4.01
CA SER A 114 15.48 -0.94 -3.74
C SER A 114 15.58 -2.44 -4.07
N TRP A 115 14.45 -3.13 -4.17
CA TRP A 115 14.34 -4.52 -4.60
C TRP A 115 14.21 -4.70 -6.11
N GLY A 116 14.40 -3.63 -6.89
CA GLY A 116 14.53 -3.68 -8.34
C GLY A 116 13.28 -3.28 -9.13
N PHE A 117 12.32 -2.59 -8.50
CA PHE A 117 11.10 -2.13 -9.14
C PHE A 117 11.15 -0.64 -9.52
N ILE A 118 10.51 -0.27 -10.62
CA ILE A 118 10.02 1.09 -10.83
C ILE A 118 8.72 1.20 -10.03
N VAL A 119 8.66 2.13 -9.07
CA VAL A 119 7.50 2.30 -8.20
C VAL A 119 6.87 3.65 -8.43
N VAL A 120 5.58 3.68 -8.75
CA VAL A 120 4.83 4.89 -9.08
C VAL A 120 3.84 5.20 -7.99
N SER A 121 3.93 6.40 -7.42
CA SER A 121 2.96 6.96 -6.49
C SER A 121 2.43 8.29 -7.03
N ASN A 122 1.38 8.82 -6.41
CA ASN A 122 0.75 10.07 -6.81
C ASN A 122 0.18 10.83 -5.60
N ASP A 123 -0.28 12.06 -5.79
CA ASP A 123 -0.85 12.90 -4.73
C ASP A 123 -2.40 12.89 -4.72
N ASP A 124 -3.05 11.93 -5.39
CA ASP A 124 -4.49 11.75 -5.30
C ASP A 124 -4.91 11.28 -3.90
N GLU A 125 -5.69 12.10 -3.22
CA GLU A 125 -6.23 11.81 -1.88
C GLU A 125 -7.52 10.97 -1.95
N ASN A 126 -8.00 10.65 -3.18
CA ASN A 126 -9.27 9.97 -3.45
C ASN A 126 -9.14 8.88 -4.53
N THR A 127 -8.20 7.97 -4.37
CA THR A 127 -7.79 6.98 -5.39
C THR A 127 -8.81 5.89 -5.72
N ARG A 128 -9.88 5.73 -4.93
CA ARG A 128 -10.80 4.59 -4.90
C ARG A 128 -11.36 4.10 -6.24
N THR A 129 -11.45 4.98 -7.25
CA THR A 129 -11.93 4.62 -8.60
C THR A 129 -10.88 3.87 -9.44
N GLY A 130 -9.60 3.93 -9.06
CA GLY A 130 -8.49 3.40 -9.86
C GLY A 130 -8.01 4.31 -10.99
N GLU A 131 -8.66 5.45 -11.23
CA GLU A 131 -8.31 6.38 -12.33
C GLU A 131 -6.87 6.92 -12.21
N SER A 132 -6.40 7.20 -10.99
CA SER A 132 -5.04 7.69 -10.79
C SER A 132 -3.98 6.62 -11.06
N LEU A 133 -4.28 5.32 -10.83
CA LEU A 133 -3.43 4.22 -11.25
C LEU A 133 -3.38 4.09 -12.78
N ASN A 134 -4.54 4.18 -13.44
CA ASN A 134 -4.63 4.17 -14.91
C ASN A 134 -3.83 5.32 -15.54
N ALA A 135 -3.98 6.54 -15.03
CA ALA A 135 -3.21 7.70 -15.49
C ALA A 135 -1.70 7.54 -15.23
N GLY A 136 -1.31 6.82 -14.18
CA GLY A 136 0.07 6.42 -13.93
C GLY A 136 0.62 5.50 -15.03
N ILE A 137 -0.18 4.57 -15.55
CA ILE A 137 0.21 3.72 -16.68
C ILE A 137 0.34 4.56 -17.96
N ASP A 138 -0.61 5.48 -18.23
CA ASP A 138 -0.49 6.40 -19.36
C ASP A 138 0.83 7.20 -19.32
N LEU A 139 1.20 7.71 -18.14
CA LEU A 139 2.49 8.39 -17.93
C LEU A 139 3.68 7.47 -18.24
N LEU A 140 3.65 6.23 -17.75
CA LEU A 140 4.73 5.27 -17.98
C LEU A 140 4.89 4.93 -19.46
N ILE A 141 3.80 4.70 -20.19
CA ILE A 141 3.82 4.45 -21.63
C ILE A 141 4.48 5.64 -22.34
N LYS A 142 4.04 6.86 -22.05
CA LYS A 142 4.57 8.10 -22.64
C LYS A 142 6.07 8.27 -22.35
N GLU A 143 6.51 8.07 -21.11
CA GLU A 143 7.92 8.25 -20.73
C GLU A 143 8.80 7.11 -21.26
N ASN A 144 8.26 5.89 -21.45
CA ASN A 144 8.96 4.77 -22.08
C ASN A 144 9.25 5.00 -23.58
N GLU A 145 8.46 5.82 -24.26
CA GLU A 145 8.62 6.17 -25.68
C GLU A 145 9.46 7.44 -25.90
N LYS A 146 9.62 8.28 -24.87
CA LYS A 146 10.27 9.57 -24.94
C LYS A 146 11.77 9.46 -24.78
N SER A 147 12.54 9.64 -25.87
CA SER A 147 14.00 9.45 -25.91
C SER A 147 14.81 10.34 -24.94
N SER A 148 14.24 11.45 -24.46
CA SER A 148 14.85 12.32 -23.46
C SER A 148 14.52 11.93 -22.01
N SER A 149 13.67 10.94 -21.82
CA SER A 149 13.32 10.44 -20.47
C SER A 149 14.40 9.50 -19.94
N VAL A 150 14.67 9.56 -18.65
CA VAL A 150 15.50 8.57 -17.96
C VAL A 150 14.87 7.17 -18.02
N LEU A 151 13.55 7.10 -18.19
CA LEU A 151 12.77 5.85 -18.28
C LEU A 151 12.65 5.31 -19.72
N TYR A 152 13.26 5.96 -20.70
CA TYR A 152 13.18 5.58 -22.12
C TYR A 152 13.60 4.14 -22.36
N GLN A 153 12.65 3.29 -22.83
CA GLN A 153 12.85 1.85 -23.11
C GLN A 153 13.31 1.01 -21.90
N LYS A 154 13.08 1.52 -20.66
CA LYS A 154 13.48 0.86 -19.41
C LYS A 154 12.31 0.23 -18.66
N ILE A 155 11.08 0.51 -19.08
CA ILE A 155 9.87 0.06 -18.36
C ILE A 155 9.43 -1.28 -18.92
N ASP A 156 9.25 -2.26 -18.05
CA ASP A 156 8.65 -3.54 -18.40
C ASP A 156 7.13 -3.46 -18.27
N LEU A 157 6.49 -3.01 -19.37
CA LEU A 157 5.02 -2.86 -19.42
C LEU A 157 4.27 -4.20 -19.42
N ASP A 158 4.96 -5.32 -19.60
CA ASP A 158 4.40 -6.67 -19.52
C ASP A 158 4.38 -7.20 -18.07
N ASN A 159 5.07 -6.53 -17.13
CA ASN A 159 5.17 -6.92 -15.72
C ASN A 159 4.79 -5.75 -14.80
N ILE A 160 3.49 -5.47 -14.72
CA ILE A 160 2.90 -4.41 -13.88
C ILE A 160 2.11 -5.03 -12.73
N GLY A 161 2.49 -4.70 -11.50
CA GLY A 161 1.71 -4.96 -10.29
C GLY A 161 1.10 -3.68 -9.74
N ILE A 162 0.04 -3.82 -8.97
CA ILE A 162 -0.61 -2.70 -8.28
C ILE A 162 -0.80 -3.01 -6.81
N GLY A 163 -0.57 -2.02 -5.95
CA GLY A 163 -0.80 -2.12 -4.52
C GLY A 163 -1.62 -0.95 -4.00
N GLY A 164 -2.36 -1.16 -2.89
CA GLY A 164 -3.15 -0.08 -2.31
C GLY A 164 -3.50 -0.30 -0.86
N HIS A 165 -3.61 0.82 -0.11
CA HIS A 165 -3.92 0.87 1.30
C HIS A 165 -5.29 1.51 1.54
N SER A 166 -6.11 0.92 2.42
CA SER A 166 -7.39 1.52 2.82
C SER A 166 -8.34 1.68 1.60
N GLN A 167 -8.75 2.91 1.25
CA GLN A 167 -9.48 3.17 0.00
C GLN A 167 -8.70 2.77 -1.26
N GLY A 168 -7.37 2.62 -1.16
CA GLY A 168 -6.55 2.05 -2.22
C GLY A 168 -6.86 0.58 -2.52
N GLY A 169 -7.54 -0.15 -1.61
CA GLY A 169 -8.08 -1.48 -1.88
C GLY A 169 -9.14 -1.48 -2.98
N PRO A 170 -10.28 -0.77 -2.82
CA PRO A 170 -11.21 -0.52 -3.94
C PRO A 170 -10.51 -0.03 -5.21
N ALA A 171 -9.53 0.87 -5.09
CA ALA A 171 -8.79 1.40 -6.23
C ALA A 171 -8.07 0.31 -7.05
N VAL A 172 -7.35 -0.62 -6.38
CA VAL A 172 -6.64 -1.69 -7.10
C VAL A 172 -7.62 -2.70 -7.71
N PHE A 173 -8.75 -2.97 -7.06
CA PHE A 173 -9.78 -3.85 -7.64
C PHE A 173 -10.41 -3.19 -8.87
N ASN A 174 -10.77 -1.90 -8.81
CA ASN A 174 -11.32 -1.14 -9.93
C ASN A 174 -10.28 -1.00 -11.06
N MET A 175 -9.00 -0.76 -10.75
CA MET A 175 -7.93 -0.71 -11.74
C MET A 175 -7.83 -2.04 -12.51
N ALA A 176 -7.90 -3.17 -11.80
CA ALA A 176 -7.76 -4.50 -12.41
C ALA A 176 -9.01 -4.99 -13.15
N THR A 177 -10.14 -4.21 -13.13
CA THR A 177 -11.42 -4.69 -13.69
C THR A 177 -12.07 -3.75 -14.67
N ILE A 178 -12.14 -2.45 -14.38
CA ILE A 178 -12.95 -1.50 -15.17
C ILE A 178 -12.12 -0.38 -15.81
N GLN A 179 -10.85 -0.21 -15.46
CA GLN A 179 -10.02 0.82 -16.05
C GLN A 179 -9.46 0.39 -17.41
N PRO A 180 -9.15 1.34 -18.32
CA PRO A 180 -8.69 1.05 -19.68
C PRO A 180 -7.49 0.11 -19.78
N HIS A 181 -6.54 0.19 -18.85
CA HIS A 181 -5.34 -0.66 -18.82
C HIS A 181 -5.43 -1.86 -17.86
N ALA A 182 -6.63 -2.32 -17.54
CA ALA A 182 -6.85 -3.46 -16.64
C ALA A 182 -6.12 -4.74 -17.10
N ASP A 183 -6.03 -4.97 -18.40
CA ASP A 183 -5.38 -6.13 -19.01
C ASP A 183 -3.84 -6.13 -18.87
N MET A 184 -3.23 -4.98 -18.57
CA MET A 184 -1.79 -4.87 -18.31
C MET A 184 -1.40 -5.33 -16.90
N ILE A 185 -2.36 -5.45 -15.98
CA ILE A 185 -2.09 -5.82 -14.59
C ILE A 185 -1.80 -7.31 -14.47
N LYS A 186 -0.71 -7.66 -13.78
CA LYS A 186 -0.26 -9.03 -13.54
C LYS A 186 -0.57 -9.52 -12.13
N THR A 187 -0.66 -8.63 -11.15
CA THR A 187 -0.94 -9.00 -9.77
C THR A 187 -1.44 -7.82 -8.95
N VAL A 188 -2.23 -8.11 -7.92
CA VAL A 188 -2.84 -7.16 -7.01
C VAL A 188 -2.37 -7.42 -5.57
N TYR A 189 -2.08 -6.35 -4.84
CA TYR A 189 -1.90 -6.35 -3.41
C TYR A 189 -2.83 -5.32 -2.76
N ALA A 190 -3.65 -5.73 -1.79
CA ALA A 190 -4.51 -4.82 -1.04
C ALA A 190 -4.27 -5.00 0.47
N VAL A 191 -3.84 -3.93 1.14
CA VAL A 191 -3.63 -3.90 2.58
C VAL A 191 -4.70 -3.06 3.25
N SER A 192 -5.35 -3.64 4.28
CA SER A 192 -6.41 -2.99 5.04
C SER A 192 -7.48 -2.37 4.14
N ALA A 193 -7.87 -3.11 3.09
CA ALA A 193 -8.81 -2.63 2.08
C ALA A 193 -10.16 -2.31 2.71
N THR A 194 -10.75 -1.17 2.34
CA THR A 194 -12.09 -0.79 2.78
C THR A 194 -13.11 -1.86 2.42
N SER A 195 -13.83 -2.38 3.42
CA SER A 195 -14.78 -3.46 3.26
C SER A 195 -16.00 -3.09 2.41
N SER A 196 -16.71 -4.09 1.87
CA SER A 196 -17.96 -3.93 1.13
C SER A 196 -19.05 -3.20 1.93
N TYR A 197 -19.04 -3.31 3.25
CA TYR A 197 -19.89 -2.52 4.14
C TYR A 197 -19.64 -1.01 4.00
N HIS A 198 -18.38 -0.60 4.22
CA HIS A 198 -18.02 0.82 4.15
C HIS A 198 -18.24 1.42 2.77
N THR A 199 -18.05 0.64 1.70
CA THR A 199 -18.33 1.12 0.35
C THR A 199 -19.78 1.50 0.17
N LYS A 200 -20.72 0.75 0.74
CA LYS A 200 -22.15 1.09 0.74
C LYS A 200 -22.47 2.33 1.58
N VAL A 201 -21.80 2.49 2.73
CA VAL A 201 -22.02 3.62 3.65
C VAL A 201 -21.45 4.92 3.10
N PHE A 202 -20.28 4.87 2.46
CA PHE A 202 -19.61 6.05 1.92
C PHE A 202 -20.21 6.53 0.59
N GLY A 203 -20.99 5.70 -0.09
CA GLY A 203 -21.74 6.07 -1.29
C GLY A 203 -20.93 5.98 -2.59
N ASP A 204 -21.32 6.78 -3.57
CA ASP A 204 -20.88 6.70 -4.96
C ASP A 204 -19.34 6.72 -5.12
N GLY A 205 -18.86 5.83 -5.97
CA GLY A 205 -17.45 5.72 -6.35
C GLY A 205 -16.59 4.91 -5.36
N TRP A 206 -17.20 4.30 -4.34
CA TRP A 206 -16.52 3.37 -3.42
C TRP A 206 -16.74 1.91 -3.81
N GLU A 207 -17.69 1.64 -4.70
CA GLU A 207 -18.04 0.29 -5.11
C GLU A 207 -16.89 -0.38 -5.86
N TYR A 208 -16.77 -1.67 -5.68
CA TYR A 208 -15.89 -2.54 -6.45
C TYR A 208 -16.54 -3.92 -6.64
N ASP A 209 -16.09 -4.63 -7.65
CA ASP A 209 -16.50 -6.01 -7.91
C ASP A 209 -15.26 -6.91 -8.00
N ILE A 210 -14.84 -7.45 -6.85
CA ILE A 210 -13.64 -8.28 -6.76
C ILE A 210 -13.80 -9.60 -7.52
N SER A 211 -15.05 -10.04 -7.80
CA SER A 211 -15.30 -11.27 -8.57
C SER A 211 -14.81 -11.20 -10.02
N LYS A 212 -14.48 -10.00 -10.48
CA LYS A 212 -13.91 -9.77 -11.83
C LYS A 212 -12.40 -9.64 -11.84
N VAL A 213 -11.74 -9.61 -10.68
CA VAL A 213 -10.27 -9.53 -10.59
C VAL A 213 -9.69 -10.88 -11.01
N ASN A 214 -9.14 -10.97 -12.20
CA ASN A 214 -8.67 -12.21 -12.82
C ASN A 214 -7.13 -12.32 -12.82
N VAL A 215 -6.48 -11.87 -11.75
CA VAL A 215 -5.04 -11.94 -11.55
C VAL A 215 -4.71 -12.32 -10.12
N PRO A 216 -3.51 -12.87 -9.86
CA PRO A 216 -3.07 -13.21 -8.50
C PRO A 216 -3.27 -12.06 -7.52
N THR A 217 -3.88 -12.36 -6.35
CA THR A 217 -4.30 -11.34 -5.40
C THR A 217 -3.90 -11.68 -3.96
N LEU A 218 -3.18 -10.77 -3.30
CA LEU A 218 -2.84 -10.83 -1.88
C LEU A 218 -3.66 -9.80 -1.11
N LEU A 219 -4.38 -10.26 -0.09
CA LEU A 219 -5.20 -9.44 0.82
C LEU A 219 -4.60 -9.50 2.23
N THR A 220 -4.32 -8.36 2.85
CA THR A 220 -3.76 -8.32 4.21
C THR A 220 -4.46 -7.29 5.07
N ALA A 221 -4.52 -7.55 6.39
CA ALA A 221 -5.06 -6.60 7.36
C ALA A 221 -4.43 -6.79 8.75
N GLY A 222 -4.57 -5.80 9.61
CA GLY A 222 -4.21 -5.90 11.01
C GLY A 222 -5.29 -6.58 11.86
N THR A 223 -4.98 -6.76 13.15
CA THR A 223 -5.91 -7.35 14.13
C THR A 223 -6.36 -6.37 15.19
N GLN A 224 -5.87 -5.13 15.14
CA GLN A 224 -6.26 -4.10 16.09
C GLN A 224 -7.60 -3.44 15.70
N SER A 225 -8.17 -2.69 16.62
CA SER A 225 -9.59 -2.30 16.60
C SER A 225 -10.02 -1.47 15.39
N PHE A 226 -9.16 -0.62 14.86
CA PHE A 226 -9.54 0.22 13.73
C PHE A 226 -9.55 -0.57 12.41
N ASP A 227 -8.71 -1.58 12.29
CA ASP A 227 -8.70 -2.50 11.13
C ASP A 227 -9.73 -3.63 11.32
N ALA A 228 -9.65 -4.35 12.45
CA ALA A 228 -10.46 -5.54 12.67
C ALA A 228 -11.90 -5.25 13.11
N GLY A 229 -12.12 -4.17 13.86
CA GLY A 229 -13.42 -3.89 14.45
C GLY A 229 -13.93 -5.01 15.37
N THR A 230 -15.22 -5.01 15.59
CA THR A 230 -15.94 -6.03 16.38
C THR A 230 -17.02 -6.75 15.59
N ALA A 231 -17.31 -6.34 14.35
CA ALA A 231 -18.30 -6.97 13.50
C ALA A 231 -17.83 -8.33 13.00
N THR A 232 -18.72 -9.32 13.01
CA THR A 232 -18.48 -10.68 12.52
C THR A 232 -19.12 -10.95 11.16
N SER A 233 -19.87 -9.98 10.61
CA SER A 233 -20.48 -10.05 9.27
C SER A 233 -20.88 -8.65 8.79
N ALA A 234 -21.08 -8.51 7.48
CA ALA A 234 -21.60 -7.29 6.88
C ALA A 234 -23.00 -6.90 7.36
N ASP A 235 -23.79 -7.87 7.84
CA ASP A 235 -25.18 -7.65 8.25
C ASP A 235 -25.32 -7.12 9.71
N GLN A 236 -24.22 -7.04 10.46
CA GLN A 236 -24.22 -6.43 11.82
C GLN A 236 -24.28 -4.90 11.79
N GLU A 237 -24.77 -4.34 10.72
CA GLU A 237 -24.83 -2.94 10.38
C GLU A 237 -25.81 -2.09 11.18
N SER A 238 -26.85 -2.69 11.73
CA SER A 238 -28.04 -1.95 12.18
C SER A 238 -27.82 -1.10 13.43
N ASP A 239 -26.62 -1.06 13.98
CA ASP A 239 -26.31 -0.19 15.10
C ASP A 239 -25.60 1.08 14.56
N GLU A 240 -26.35 2.18 14.40
CA GLU A 240 -25.81 3.50 13.98
C GLU A 240 -24.62 3.98 14.82
N LYS A 241 -24.39 3.40 15.98
CA LYS A 241 -23.24 3.63 16.86
C LYS A 241 -22.01 2.82 16.46
N ALA A 242 -22.15 1.83 15.60
CA ALA A 242 -21.09 0.89 15.24
C ALA A 242 -20.14 1.39 14.14
N GLY A 243 -20.36 2.53 13.50
CA GLY A 243 -19.63 3.01 12.31
C GLY A 243 -18.13 2.70 12.28
N ILE A 244 -17.33 3.39 13.08
CA ILE A 244 -15.86 3.13 13.18
C ILE A 244 -15.56 1.80 13.88
N MET A 245 -16.45 1.33 14.78
CA MET A 245 -16.30 0.05 15.49
C MET A 245 -16.50 -1.18 14.60
N GLN A 246 -16.97 -1.02 13.37
CA GLN A 246 -17.06 -2.11 12.39
C GLN A 246 -15.67 -2.58 11.90
N GLY A 247 -14.62 -1.77 12.04
CA GLY A 247 -13.33 -2.01 11.44
C GLY A 247 -13.32 -1.71 9.94
N ILE A 248 -12.21 -1.22 9.43
CA ILE A 248 -12.08 -0.91 7.99
C ILE A 248 -11.96 -2.19 7.17
N CYS A 249 -11.18 -3.16 7.66
CA CYS A 249 -10.92 -4.45 7.01
C CYS A 249 -11.05 -5.62 8.01
N PRO A 250 -12.25 -5.92 8.51
CA PRO A 250 -12.47 -7.02 9.44
C PRO A 250 -12.24 -8.38 8.77
N LEU A 251 -12.06 -9.44 9.57
CA LEU A 251 -11.81 -10.79 9.05
C LEU A 251 -12.88 -11.24 8.04
N TRP A 252 -14.16 -11.04 8.36
CA TRP A 252 -15.25 -11.41 7.46
C TRP A 252 -15.13 -10.77 6.06
N SER A 253 -14.57 -9.54 5.97
CA SER A 253 -14.36 -8.87 4.69
C SER A 253 -13.22 -9.50 3.86
N LEU A 254 -12.16 -9.95 4.53
CA LEU A 254 -11.09 -10.72 3.87
C LEU A 254 -11.64 -12.06 3.36
N GLU A 255 -12.43 -12.76 4.18
CA GLU A 255 -13.07 -14.04 3.82
C GLU A 255 -14.07 -13.87 2.66
N GLU A 256 -14.90 -12.81 2.69
CA GLU A 256 -15.83 -12.46 1.61
C GLU A 256 -15.07 -12.20 0.30
N ASN A 257 -14.09 -11.32 0.33
CA ASN A 257 -13.28 -11.00 -0.85
C ASN A 257 -12.54 -12.21 -1.39
N PHE A 258 -11.94 -13.02 -0.53
CA PHE A 258 -11.26 -14.26 -0.93
C PHE A 258 -12.22 -15.27 -1.55
N GLY A 259 -13.43 -15.40 -1.00
CA GLY A 259 -14.47 -16.29 -1.53
C GLY A 259 -15.00 -15.84 -2.89
N LEU A 260 -15.12 -14.52 -3.11
CA LEU A 260 -15.61 -13.95 -4.38
C LEU A 260 -14.56 -13.95 -5.50
N LEU A 261 -13.26 -13.88 -5.17
CA LEU A 261 -12.19 -13.97 -6.17
C LEU A 261 -12.34 -15.25 -7.00
N PRO A 262 -12.20 -15.19 -8.34
CA PRO A 262 -12.27 -16.35 -9.23
C PRO A 262 -11.14 -17.35 -8.96
N ASP A 263 -10.95 -18.31 -9.86
CA ASP A 263 -9.87 -19.30 -9.77
C ASP A 263 -8.54 -18.66 -10.20
N VAL A 264 -7.98 -17.87 -9.31
CA VAL A 264 -6.66 -17.25 -9.40
C VAL A 264 -5.85 -17.60 -8.18
N ASP A 265 -4.53 -17.46 -8.24
CA ASP A 265 -3.68 -17.53 -7.06
C ASP A 265 -4.13 -16.45 -6.07
N LYS A 266 -4.57 -16.83 -4.88
CA LYS A 266 -5.13 -15.91 -3.89
C LYS A 266 -4.71 -16.25 -2.48
N VAL A 267 -4.43 -15.20 -1.71
CA VAL A 267 -3.99 -15.31 -0.32
C VAL A 267 -4.66 -14.23 0.51
N TYR A 268 -5.10 -14.57 1.72
CA TYR A 268 -5.29 -13.55 2.74
C TYR A 268 -4.63 -13.95 4.06
N VAL A 269 -4.27 -12.93 4.87
CA VAL A 269 -3.64 -13.11 6.18
C VAL A 269 -3.79 -11.85 7.01
N ARG A 270 -3.87 -11.99 8.36
CA ARG A 270 -3.81 -10.87 9.29
C ARG A 270 -2.54 -10.90 10.13
N LYS A 271 -1.94 -9.72 10.40
CA LYS A 271 -0.80 -9.59 11.31
C LYS A 271 -1.27 -9.18 12.70
N THR A 272 -0.79 -9.90 13.72
CA THR A 272 -1.15 -9.67 15.13
C THR A 272 -0.60 -8.33 15.62
N ASN A 273 -1.39 -7.64 16.46
CA ASN A 273 -1.01 -6.36 17.07
C ASN A 273 -0.72 -5.20 16.09
N VAL A 274 -1.19 -5.30 14.86
CA VAL A 274 -1.09 -4.24 13.84
C VAL A 274 -2.45 -3.59 13.67
N ASP A 275 -2.47 -2.26 13.53
CA ASP A 275 -3.67 -1.49 13.22
C ASP A 275 -3.58 -0.83 11.86
N HIS A 276 -4.68 -0.29 11.39
CA HIS A 276 -4.90 0.30 10.07
C HIS A 276 -3.79 1.26 9.61
N GLY A 277 -3.37 2.16 10.49
CA GLY A 277 -2.39 3.19 10.16
C GLY A 277 -0.98 2.69 9.85
N ASP A 278 -0.59 1.54 10.43
CA ASP A 278 0.76 0.97 10.30
C ASP A 278 0.79 -0.27 9.38
N SER A 279 -0.37 -0.77 8.97
CA SER A 279 -0.48 -2.06 8.26
C SER A 279 0.39 -2.11 6.99
N HIS A 280 0.40 -1.06 6.18
CA HIS A 280 1.21 -0.97 4.96
C HIS A 280 2.73 -1.11 5.21
N LEU A 281 3.23 -0.64 6.37
CA LEU A 281 4.63 -0.79 6.77
C LEU A 281 4.91 -2.19 7.32
N GLN A 282 3.96 -2.75 8.08
CA GLN A 282 4.13 -4.02 8.78
C GLN A 282 4.04 -5.25 7.87
N PHE A 283 3.46 -5.11 6.69
CA PHE A 283 3.37 -6.17 5.67
C PHE A 283 4.39 -6.01 4.53
N ASP A 284 5.25 -4.99 4.57
CA ASP A 284 6.13 -4.65 3.46
C ASP A 284 7.01 -5.80 2.97
N ALA A 285 7.56 -6.60 3.88
CA ALA A 285 8.39 -7.75 3.52
C ALA A 285 7.63 -8.76 2.65
N TYR A 286 6.39 -9.12 3.04
CA TYR A 286 5.59 -10.06 2.25
C TYR A 286 4.97 -9.41 1.01
N MET A 287 4.67 -8.12 1.02
CA MET A 287 4.32 -7.37 -0.18
C MET A 287 5.47 -7.42 -1.20
N THR A 288 6.70 -7.14 -0.76
CA THR A 288 7.90 -7.21 -1.60
C THR A 288 8.11 -8.64 -2.14
N ALA A 289 7.97 -9.66 -1.29
CA ALA A 289 8.04 -11.06 -1.72
C ALA A 289 6.95 -11.41 -2.75
N TRP A 290 5.72 -10.93 -2.57
CA TRP A 290 4.62 -11.13 -3.51
C TRP A 290 4.92 -10.56 -4.89
N PHE A 291 5.33 -9.28 -4.96
CA PHE A 291 5.70 -8.67 -6.23
C PHE A 291 6.94 -9.30 -6.87
N ARG A 292 7.94 -9.70 -6.07
CA ARG A 292 9.10 -10.44 -6.57
C ARG A 292 8.70 -11.78 -7.20
N TYR A 293 7.78 -12.51 -6.57
CA TYR A 293 7.31 -13.79 -7.08
C TYR A 293 6.62 -13.65 -8.45
N TYR A 294 5.67 -12.70 -8.58
CA TYR A 294 4.87 -12.57 -9.79
C TYR A 294 5.50 -11.73 -10.91
N LEU A 295 6.32 -10.75 -10.57
CA LEU A 295 6.86 -9.81 -11.56
C LEU A 295 8.34 -10.08 -11.91
N MET A 296 9.04 -10.85 -11.08
CA MET A 296 10.46 -11.17 -11.29
C MET A 296 10.76 -12.67 -11.31
N ASN A 297 9.73 -13.53 -11.22
CA ASN A 297 9.86 -14.99 -11.18
C ASN A 297 10.76 -15.48 -10.02
N ASP A 298 10.75 -14.80 -8.88
CA ASP A 298 11.51 -15.20 -7.69
C ASP A 298 10.80 -16.36 -6.99
N ALA A 299 11.14 -17.59 -7.37
CA ALA A 299 10.49 -18.80 -6.85
C ALA A 299 10.62 -18.95 -5.33
N GLU A 300 11.74 -18.48 -4.73
CA GLU A 300 11.93 -18.55 -3.28
C GLU A 300 10.89 -17.68 -2.54
N ALA A 301 10.57 -16.51 -3.07
CA ALA A 301 9.55 -15.63 -2.51
C ALA A 301 8.16 -16.29 -2.45
N GLY A 302 7.85 -17.17 -3.41
CA GLY A 302 6.60 -17.94 -3.45
C GLY A 302 6.39 -18.87 -2.26
N ASN A 303 7.48 -19.30 -1.59
CA ASN A 303 7.42 -20.16 -0.40
C ASN A 303 6.77 -19.47 0.82
N ALA A 304 6.61 -18.14 0.78
CA ALA A 304 5.84 -17.43 1.78
C ALA A 304 4.35 -17.77 1.72
N PHE A 305 3.82 -18.08 0.53
CA PHE A 305 2.39 -18.09 0.22
C PHE A 305 1.83 -19.47 -0.13
N PHE A 306 2.64 -20.33 -0.78
CA PHE A 306 2.18 -21.56 -1.38
C PHE A 306 3.12 -22.72 -1.07
N GLY A 307 2.63 -23.97 -1.32
CA GLY A 307 3.31 -25.21 -1.06
C GLY A 307 2.76 -25.94 0.16
N ASP A 308 3.42 -27.02 0.58
CA ASP A 308 2.96 -27.87 1.68
C ASP A 308 3.06 -27.18 3.05
N ASN A 309 3.97 -26.22 3.21
CA ASN A 309 4.21 -25.50 4.46
C ASN A 309 4.63 -24.06 4.18
N PRO A 310 3.72 -23.21 3.71
CA PRO A 310 4.04 -21.80 3.41
C PRO A 310 4.43 -21.07 4.70
N GLU A 311 5.38 -20.13 4.62
CA GLU A 311 5.90 -19.45 5.79
C GLU A 311 4.81 -18.71 6.59
N LEU A 312 3.86 -18.06 5.91
CA LEU A 312 2.76 -17.34 6.56
C LEU A 312 1.85 -18.25 7.41
N LEU A 313 1.78 -19.56 7.12
CA LEU A 313 1.01 -20.52 7.94
C LEU A 313 1.69 -20.77 9.30
N THR A 314 2.99 -20.65 9.38
CA THR A 314 3.79 -21.03 10.57
C THR A 314 4.46 -19.85 11.26
N ASN A 315 4.28 -18.64 10.76
CA ASN A 315 4.82 -17.43 11.37
C ASN A 315 3.89 -16.92 12.47
N ASP A 316 4.31 -17.01 13.73
CA ASP A 316 3.54 -16.68 14.94
C ASP A 316 3.06 -15.21 15.00
N HIS A 317 3.61 -14.33 14.17
CA HIS A 317 3.16 -12.95 14.07
C HIS A 317 1.93 -12.78 13.18
N TYR A 318 1.49 -13.85 12.52
CA TYR A 318 0.38 -13.84 11.58
C TYR A 318 -0.69 -14.84 12.00
N GLN A 319 -1.93 -14.57 11.62
CA GLN A 319 -3.08 -15.42 11.90
C GLN A 319 -4.09 -15.38 10.75
N ASP A 320 -5.05 -16.30 10.78
CA ASP A 320 -6.14 -16.40 9.78
C ASP A 320 -5.64 -16.59 8.33
N PHE A 321 -4.47 -17.19 8.17
CA PHE A 321 -3.88 -17.41 6.85
C PHE A 321 -4.72 -18.40 6.02
N GLN A 322 -5.06 -17.98 4.81
CA GLN A 322 -5.63 -18.84 3.79
C GLN A 322 -4.96 -18.59 2.44
N SER A 323 -4.68 -19.64 1.73
CA SER A 323 -4.14 -19.56 0.38
C SER A 323 -4.79 -20.57 -0.55
N ARG A 324 -4.91 -20.20 -1.82
CA ARG A 324 -5.30 -21.10 -2.89
C ARG A 324 -4.45 -20.78 -4.11
N LYS A 325 -3.86 -21.81 -4.69
CA LYS A 325 -3.22 -21.73 -6.00
C LYS A 325 -4.24 -22.16 -7.06
N ALA A 326 -4.33 -21.41 -8.16
CA ALA A 326 -5.16 -21.78 -9.31
C ALA A 326 -4.70 -23.11 -9.90
N GLU A 327 -5.65 -23.88 -10.44
CA GLU A 327 -5.40 -25.17 -11.09
C GLU A 327 -4.78 -25.00 -12.49
#